data_330179c92b12457577dc4befbc76c3f8
#
_entry.id   330179c92b12457577dc4befbc76c3f8
#
_cell.length_a   1.000
_cell.length_b   1.000
_cell.length_c   1.000
_cell.angle_alpha   90.00
_cell.angle_beta   90.00
_cell.angle_gamma   90.00
#
_symmetry.space_group_name_H-M   'P 1'
#
loop_
_entity.id
_entity.type
_entity.pdbx_description
1 polymer ?
#
loop_
_entity_poly.entity_id
_entity_poly.type
_entity_poly.pdbx_seq_one_letter_code
_entity_poly.pdbx_strand_id
1 'polypeptide(L)'
;MMRVPWNDMVYIKRALDIGVMGVVVPYVQNAAEAEAAVAACRFPTEGVRGVAPHAARCSGWGSRIAAYRAAMPQELLVACQIETEEAIDNIEEIAAVDGVDMLFLGPSDISASIGHMLDMKEP
;
A
#
# COMPACT_ATOMS: atom_id res chain seq x y z
N MET A 1 7.24 7.45 4.03
CA MET A 1 6.14 6.82 3.28
C MET A 1 6.18 7.28 1.83
N MET A 2 5.82 6.43 0.88
CA MET A 2 5.82 6.74 -0.56
C MET A 2 4.50 6.29 -1.18
N ARG A 3 3.82 7.17 -1.93
CA ARG A 3 2.69 6.75 -2.76
C ARG A 3 3.23 6.08 -4.03
N VAL A 4 2.80 4.84 -4.27
CA VAL A 4 3.09 4.12 -5.51
C VAL A 4 2.12 4.56 -6.62
N PRO A 5 2.48 4.42 -7.91
CA PRO A 5 1.62 4.88 -9.01
C PRO A 5 0.33 4.08 -9.14
N TRP A 6 0.32 2.81 -8.75
CA TRP A 6 -0.82 1.92 -8.85
C TRP A 6 -0.70 0.76 -7.85
N ASN A 7 -1.82 0.05 -7.60
CA ASN A 7 -1.84 -1.21 -6.85
C ASN A 7 -1.26 -2.34 -7.72
N ASP A 8 0.04 -2.35 -7.82
CA ASP A 8 0.80 -3.29 -8.66
C ASP A 8 2.04 -3.77 -7.91
N MET A 9 2.24 -5.09 -7.90
CA MET A 9 3.33 -5.75 -7.19
C MET A 9 4.72 -5.22 -7.60
N VAL A 10 4.92 -4.85 -8.87
CA VAL A 10 6.22 -4.37 -9.36
C VAL A 10 6.53 -2.99 -8.78
N TYR A 11 5.54 -2.08 -8.79
CA TYR A 11 5.72 -0.73 -8.24
C TYR A 11 5.93 -0.76 -6.72
N ILE A 12 5.12 -1.56 -6.02
CA ILE A 12 5.25 -1.74 -4.56
C ILE A 12 6.63 -2.31 -4.23
N LYS A 13 7.04 -3.39 -4.91
CA LYS A 13 8.37 -3.98 -4.72
C LYS A 13 9.48 -2.96 -4.94
N ARG A 14 9.45 -2.20 -6.02
CA ARG A 14 10.49 -1.19 -6.34
C ARG A 14 10.58 -0.11 -5.27
N ALA A 15 9.43 0.38 -4.78
CA ALA A 15 9.39 1.34 -3.68
C ALA A 15 10.04 0.77 -2.41
N LEU A 16 9.69 -0.47 -2.04
CA LEU A 16 10.24 -1.13 -0.86
C LEU A 16 11.72 -1.45 -1.00
N ASP A 17 12.19 -1.82 -2.20
CA ASP A 17 13.59 -2.18 -2.46
C ASP A 17 14.54 -0.99 -2.33
N ILE A 18 14.08 0.25 -2.57
CA ILE A 18 14.88 1.46 -2.29
C ILE A 18 14.89 1.84 -0.81
N GLY A 19 14.09 1.17 0.04
CA GLY A 19 14.15 1.29 1.49
C GLY A 19 13.12 2.24 2.11
N VAL A 20 11.97 2.46 1.46
CA VAL A 20 10.86 3.16 2.13
C VAL A 20 10.26 2.24 3.20
N MET A 21 9.82 2.84 4.30
CA MET A 21 9.24 2.14 5.45
C MET A 21 7.71 2.26 5.50
N GLY A 22 7.10 2.67 4.41
CA GLY A 22 5.66 2.71 4.25
C GLY A 22 5.26 3.05 2.83
N VAL A 23 4.17 2.45 2.38
CA VAL A 23 3.59 2.69 1.06
C VAL A 23 2.16 3.20 1.20
N VAL A 24 1.78 4.10 0.29
CA VAL A 24 0.39 4.48 0.05
C VAL A 24 0.01 3.88 -1.29
N VAL A 25 -0.96 2.97 -1.27
CA VAL A 25 -1.46 2.29 -2.46
C VAL A 25 -2.73 3.00 -2.91
N PRO A 26 -2.73 3.63 -4.09
CA PRO A 26 -3.88 4.38 -4.58
C PRO A 26 -4.98 3.45 -5.08
N TYR A 27 -6.21 3.98 -5.14
CA TYR A 27 -7.34 3.39 -5.84
C TYR A 27 -7.74 1.99 -5.34
N VAL A 28 -7.63 1.75 -4.04
CA VAL A 28 -8.09 0.51 -3.42
C VAL A 28 -9.59 0.61 -3.17
N GLN A 29 -10.36 -0.26 -3.80
CA GLN A 29 -11.82 -0.16 -3.83
C GLN A 29 -12.55 -1.25 -3.02
N ASN A 30 -11.88 -2.36 -2.70
CA ASN A 30 -12.47 -3.47 -1.96
C ASN A 30 -11.43 -4.26 -1.17
N ALA A 31 -11.88 -5.19 -0.34
CA ALA A 31 -11.00 -6.03 0.49
C ALA A 31 -10.00 -6.83 -0.33
N ALA A 32 -10.38 -7.38 -1.48
CA ALA A 32 -9.49 -8.19 -2.31
C ALA A 32 -8.31 -7.37 -2.86
N GLU A 33 -8.55 -6.12 -3.22
CA GLU A 33 -7.49 -5.19 -3.66
C GLU A 33 -6.58 -4.79 -2.50
N ALA A 34 -7.13 -4.61 -1.30
CA ALA A 34 -6.35 -4.36 -0.09
C ALA A 34 -5.48 -5.57 0.28
N GLU A 35 -6.02 -6.79 0.21
CA GLU A 35 -5.25 -8.04 0.40
C GLU A 35 -4.11 -8.17 -0.60
N ALA A 36 -4.35 -7.83 -1.88
CA ALA A 36 -3.32 -7.84 -2.91
C ALA A 36 -2.19 -6.84 -2.62
N ALA A 37 -2.54 -5.64 -2.15
CA ALA A 37 -1.58 -4.62 -1.75
C ALA A 37 -0.71 -5.09 -0.57
N VAL A 38 -1.32 -5.66 0.47
CA VAL A 38 -0.61 -6.23 1.62
C VAL A 38 0.30 -7.38 1.19
N ALA A 39 -0.22 -8.31 0.38
CA ALA A 39 0.56 -9.45 -0.12
C ALA A 39 1.79 -9.00 -0.94
N ALA A 40 1.66 -7.92 -1.72
CA ALA A 40 2.76 -7.35 -2.48
C ALA A 40 3.85 -6.72 -1.59
N CYS A 41 3.52 -6.37 -0.35
CA CYS A 41 4.45 -5.84 0.64
C CYS A 41 5.20 -6.91 1.41
N ARG A 42 4.64 -8.12 1.55
CA ARG A 42 5.16 -9.22 2.36
C ARG A 42 5.97 -10.21 1.52
N PHE A 43 7.04 -10.74 2.09
CA PHE A 43 7.81 -11.82 1.46
C PHE A 43 7.05 -13.16 1.53
N PRO A 44 7.33 -14.13 0.63
CA PRO A 44 6.87 -15.50 0.82
C PRO A 44 7.35 -16.08 2.17
N THR A 45 6.52 -16.83 2.87
CA THR A 45 5.23 -17.44 2.55
C THR A 45 4.00 -16.58 2.86
N GLU A 46 4.17 -15.41 3.44
CA GLU A 46 3.09 -14.51 3.88
C GLU A 46 2.59 -13.58 2.76
N GLY A 47 3.34 -13.48 1.68
CA GLY A 47 2.99 -12.64 0.53
C GLY A 47 3.73 -13.03 -0.74
N VAL A 48 3.76 -12.11 -1.69
CA VAL A 48 4.28 -12.34 -3.06
C VAL A 48 5.45 -11.43 -3.43
N ARG A 49 5.95 -10.62 -2.50
CA ARG A 49 7.09 -9.73 -2.77
C ARG A 49 8.32 -10.54 -3.18
N GLY A 50 8.85 -10.27 -4.38
CA GLY A 50 10.04 -10.94 -4.89
C GLY A 50 11.28 -10.69 -4.01
N VAL A 51 12.01 -11.76 -3.71
CA VAL A 51 13.20 -11.75 -2.86
C VAL A 51 14.45 -11.45 -3.70
N ALA A 52 15.10 -10.32 -3.47
CA ALA A 52 16.35 -9.93 -4.15
C ALA A 52 17.33 -9.29 -3.15
N PRO A 53 17.81 -10.04 -2.15
CA PRO A 53 18.50 -9.47 -1.00
C PRO A 53 19.80 -8.75 -1.37
N HIS A 54 20.54 -9.26 -2.34
CA HIS A 54 21.84 -8.69 -2.75
C HIS A 54 21.71 -7.53 -3.74
N ALA A 55 20.51 -7.34 -4.32
CA ALA A 55 20.25 -6.29 -5.32
C ALA A 55 19.44 -5.12 -4.75
N ALA A 56 18.98 -5.19 -3.49
CA ALA A 56 18.08 -4.20 -2.90
C ALA A 56 18.79 -3.35 -1.83
N ARG A 57 18.57 -2.03 -1.91
CA ARG A 57 19.12 -1.07 -0.95
C ARG A 57 18.54 -1.26 0.45
N CYS A 58 17.25 -1.63 0.57
CA CYS A 58 16.57 -1.83 1.85
C CYS A 58 17.29 -2.84 2.77
N SER A 59 17.90 -3.87 2.19
CA SER A 59 18.67 -4.89 2.91
C SER A 59 20.16 -4.55 3.07
N GLY A 60 20.57 -3.32 2.71
CA GLY A 60 21.98 -2.93 2.69
C GLY A 60 22.79 -3.78 1.71
N TRP A 61 22.24 -4.04 0.53
CA TRP A 61 22.85 -4.88 -0.52
C TRP A 61 23.22 -6.28 -0.01
N GLY A 62 22.36 -6.82 0.86
CA GLY A 62 22.52 -8.13 1.47
C GLY A 62 23.19 -8.15 2.84
N SER A 63 23.87 -7.07 3.24
CA SER A 63 24.61 -7.04 4.52
C SER A 63 23.70 -7.10 5.77
N ARG A 64 22.41 -6.74 5.63
CA ARG A 64 21.44 -6.68 6.74
C ARG A 64 20.14 -7.45 6.46
N ILE A 65 20.18 -8.43 5.56
CA ILE A 65 18.95 -9.13 5.12
C ILE A 65 18.18 -9.77 6.28
N ALA A 66 18.88 -10.41 7.21
CA ALA A 66 18.24 -11.09 8.35
C ALA A 66 17.52 -10.08 9.26
N ALA A 67 18.16 -8.96 9.60
CA ALA A 67 17.59 -7.91 10.41
C ALA A 67 16.41 -7.22 9.69
N TYR A 68 16.58 -6.90 8.41
CA TYR A 68 15.52 -6.31 7.59
C TYR A 68 14.29 -7.21 7.52
N ARG A 69 14.47 -8.51 7.24
CA ARG A 69 13.38 -9.48 7.15
C ARG A 69 12.64 -9.62 8.49
N ALA A 70 13.35 -9.60 9.60
CA ALA A 70 12.75 -9.71 10.93
C ALA A 70 11.94 -8.46 11.33
N ALA A 71 12.40 -7.28 10.91
CA ALA A 71 11.76 -6.00 11.25
C ALA A 71 10.53 -5.68 10.38
N MET A 72 10.56 -6.07 9.09
CA MET A 72 9.55 -5.65 8.10
C MET A 72 8.10 -5.92 8.49
N PRO A 73 7.72 -7.08 9.07
CA PRO A 73 6.32 -7.33 9.44
C PRO A 73 5.76 -6.37 10.48
N GLN A 74 6.64 -5.72 11.26
CA GLN A 74 6.24 -4.84 12.36
C GLN A 74 6.50 -3.36 12.10
N GLU A 75 7.38 -3.04 11.16
CA GLU A 75 7.81 -1.66 10.92
C GLU A 75 7.33 -1.09 9.58
N LEU A 76 6.87 -1.94 8.66
CA LEU A 76 6.32 -1.48 7.39
C LEU A 76 4.88 -1.02 7.57
N LEU A 77 4.58 0.20 7.13
CA LEU A 77 3.24 0.76 7.12
C LEU A 77 2.62 0.62 5.74
N VAL A 78 1.44 -0.02 5.67
CA VAL A 78 0.65 -0.15 4.45
C VAL A 78 -0.62 0.69 4.57
N ALA A 79 -0.71 1.73 3.73
CA ALA A 79 -1.86 2.61 3.66
C ALA A 79 -2.64 2.37 2.37
N CYS A 80 -3.94 2.10 2.48
CA CYS A 80 -4.86 2.04 1.35
C CYS A 80 -5.51 3.41 1.12
N GLN A 81 -5.41 3.93 -0.10
CA GLN A 81 -5.99 5.22 -0.42
C GLN A 81 -7.42 5.05 -0.92
N ILE A 82 -8.36 5.71 -0.22
CA ILE A 82 -9.79 5.71 -0.48
C ILE A 82 -10.10 6.93 -1.34
N GLU A 83 -10.46 6.70 -2.60
CA GLU A 83 -10.53 7.74 -3.64
C GLU A 83 -11.80 7.69 -4.49
N THR A 84 -12.70 6.73 -4.24
CA THR A 84 -13.94 6.55 -5.01
C THR A 84 -15.13 6.32 -4.09
N GLU A 85 -16.34 6.53 -4.62
CA GLU A 85 -17.60 6.18 -3.94
C GLU A 85 -17.62 4.69 -3.57
N GLU A 86 -17.22 3.79 -4.48
CA GLU A 86 -17.10 2.35 -4.22
C GLU A 86 -16.17 2.05 -3.03
N ALA A 87 -15.04 2.73 -2.95
CA ALA A 87 -14.10 2.55 -1.84
C ALA A 87 -14.67 3.06 -0.49
N ILE A 88 -15.51 4.10 -0.52
CA ILE A 88 -16.21 4.59 0.67
C ILE A 88 -17.25 3.56 1.13
N ASP A 89 -18.04 3.01 0.22
CA ASP A 89 -19.04 1.98 0.54
C ASP A 89 -18.41 0.73 1.16
N ASN A 90 -17.19 0.38 0.74
CA ASN A 90 -16.45 -0.79 1.20
C ASN A 90 -15.39 -0.48 2.28
N ILE A 91 -15.43 0.71 2.89
CA ILE A 91 -14.36 1.20 3.78
C ILE A 91 -14.12 0.28 4.99
N GLU A 92 -15.18 -0.30 5.54
CA GLU A 92 -15.09 -1.21 6.70
C GLU A 92 -14.42 -2.54 6.32
N GLU A 93 -14.72 -3.08 5.14
CA GLU A 93 -14.09 -4.31 4.63
C GLU A 93 -12.59 -4.07 4.34
N ILE A 94 -12.24 -2.94 3.73
CA ILE A 94 -10.86 -2.57 3.46
C ILE A 94 -10.09 -2.42 4.77
N ALA A 95 -10.68 -1.73 5.75
CA ALA A 95 -10.06 -1.52 7.07
C ALA A 95 -9.89 -2.82 7.87
N ALA A 96 -10.73 -3.83 7.62
CA ALA A 96 -10.66 -5.12 8.31
C ALA A 96 -9.58 -6.06 7.78
N VAL A 97 -8.95 -5.75 6.64
CA VAL A 97 -7.89 -6.58 6.06
C VAL A 97 -6.64 -6.57 6.93
N ASP A 98 -6.20 -7.75 7.34
CA ASP A 98 -4.98 -7.90 8.15
C ASP A 98 -3.74 -7.39 7.41
N GLY A 99 -3.08 -6.42 8.02
CA GLY A 99 -1.90 -5.77 7.46
C GLY A 99 -2.17 -4.45 6.73
N VAL A 100 -3.42 -3.97 6.72
CA VAL A 100 -3.74 -2.58 6.42
C VAL A 100 -3.59 -1.78 7.71
N ASP A 101 -2.67 -0.84 7.75
CA ASP A 101 -2.34 -0.03 8.93
C ASP A 101 -3.05 1.32 8.93
N MET A 102 -3.43 1.81 7.74
CA MET A 102 -3.99 3.15 7.59
C MET A 102 -4.92 3.23 6.37
N LEU A 103 -5.99 3.98 6.51
CA LEU A 103 -6.79 4.47 5.38
C LEU A 103 -6.41 5.92 5.11
N PHE A 104 -6.10 6.23 3.85
CA PHE A 104 -5.70 7.56 3.41
C PHE A 104 -6.77 8.13 2.47
N LEU A 105 -7.51 9.13 2.92
CA LEU A 105 -8.59 9.71 2.11
C LEU A 105 -8.03 10.63 1.01
N GLY A 106 -8.53 10.45 -0.23
CA GLY A 106 -8.23 11.29 -1.39
C GLY A 106 -9.43 12.15 -1.77
N PRO A 107 -9.69 13.29 -1.08
CA PRO A 107 -10.95 14.04 -1.24
C PRO A 107 -11.17 14.60 -2.65
N SER A 108 -10.12 14.90 -3.38
CA SER A 108 -10.24 15.40 -4.76
C SER A 108 -10.75 14.34 -5.71
N ASP A 109 -10.24 13.10 -5.59
CA ASP A 109 -10.65 11.99 -6.43
C ASP A 109 -12.04 11.47 -6.02
N ILE A 110 -12.34 11.47 -4.70
CA ILE A 110 -13.69 11.18 -4.19
C ILE A 110 -14.68 12.17 -4.80
N SER A 111 -14.42 13.48 -4.70
CA SER A 111 -15.28 14.51 -5.26
C SER A 111 -15.48 14.34 -6.76
N ALA A 112 -14.42 14.00 -7.49
CA ALA A 112 -14.50 13.72 -8.91
C ALA A 112 -15.33 12.46 -9.22
N SER A 113 -15.22 11.41 -8.41
CA SER A 113 -15.94 10.14 -8.61
C SER A 113 -17.46 10.28 -8.49
N ILE A 114 -17.93 11.22 -7.66
CA ILE A 114 -19.35 11.54 -7.47
C ILE A 114 -19.83 12.70 -8.37
N GLY A 115 -19.02 13.15 -9.33
CA GLY A 115 -19.37 14.17 -10.30
C GLY A 115 -19.17 15.63 -9.86
N HIS A 116 -18.55 15.86 -8.70
CA HIS A 116 -18.28 17.18 -8.11
C HIS A 116 -16.79 17.56 -8.19
N MET A 117 -16.20 17.35 -9.36
CA MET A 117 -14.75 17.58 -9.57
C MET A 117 -14.33 18.99 -9.11
N LEU A 118 -13.40 19.03 -8.15
CA LEU A 118 -12.86 20.25 -7.52
C LEU A 118 -13.86 21.12 -6.75
N ASP A 119 -15.09 20.69 -6.59
CA ASP A 119 -16.08 21.37 -5.76
C ASP A 119 -16.11 20.79 -4.33
N MET A 120 -15.07 21.10 -3.59
CA MET A 120 -14.88 20.57 -2.22
C MET A 120 -15.67 21.34 -1.15
N LYS A 121 -16.59 22.22 -1.56
CA LYS A 121 -17.42 23.02 -0.65
C LYS A 121 -18.87 22.54 -0.57
N GLU A 122 -19.28 21.63 -1.44
CA GLU A 122 -20.61 21.00 -1.36
C GLU A 122 -20.60 19.94 -0.25
N PRO A 123 -21.65 19.90 0.58
CA PRO A 123 -21.75 18.95 1.68
C PRO A 123 -22.01 17.52 1.20
#